data_204a473b69b24e78561975a057dead53
#
_entry.id   204a473b69b24e78561975a057dead53
#
_cell.length_a   1.000
_cell.length_b   1.000
_cell.length_c   1.000
_cell.angle_alpha   90.00
_cell.angle_beta   90.00
_cell.angle_gamma   90.00
#
_symmetry.space_group_name_H-M   'P 1'
#
loop_
_entity.id
_entity.type
_entity.pdbx_description
1 polymer ?
#
loop_
_entity_poly.entity_id
_entity_poly.type
_entity_poly.pdbx_seq_one_letter_code
_entity_poly.pdbx_strand_id
1 'polypeptide(L)'
;MRQLKREVKIGNVTIGGNNPIAVQTMLNVPVEDIEGNVAQAKRCEAAGCQILRVTCPSAADAKCIEAVKNAVNIPIVADIHFDYKAALACADVGVDKIRINPGNIGDDDRVKAVVQACQQKNIPIRIGVNGGSLEKHILAKYGAPVPEAMVESALYHVRLLEKFDFNNIVISIKNSNVPRMMEAYRQLSAVTDYPLHVGVTEAGTYQMGLLKSGMGIGGMLLEGIGDTCLLYTSPSPRDAHES
;
A
#
# COMPACT_ATOMS: atom_id res chain seq x y z
N MET A 1 7.09 20.23 11.91
CA MET A 1 7.99 20.21 10.74
C MET A 1 7.91 18.80 10.16
N ARG A 2 7.83 18.63 8.82
CA ARG A 2 7.74 17.30 8.20
C ARG A 2 8.99 16.46 8.48
N GLN A 3 8.81 15.19 8.81
CA GLN A 3 9.91 14.23 8.96
C GLN A 3 10.36 13.78 7.56
N LEU A 4 11.59 14.09 7.20
CA LEU A 4 12.13 13.73 5.88
C LEU A 4 12.48 12.24 5.85
N LYS A 5 11.96 11.52 4.87
CA LYS A 5 12.22 10.11 4.59
C LYS A 5 13.00 9.98 3.27
N ARG A 6 13.51 8.78 2.97
CA ARG A 6 14.14 8.50 1.66
C ARG A 6 13.17 8.84 0.53
N GLU A 7 13.71 9.20 -0.62
CA GLU A 7 12.91 9.36 -1.82
C GLU A 7 12.68 8.03 -2.51
N VAL A 8 11.45 7.81 -2.95
CA VAL A 8 11.05 6.64 -3.75
C VAL A 8 10.29 7.14 -4.97
N LYS A 9 10.73 6.72 -6.16
CA LYS A 9 10.11 7.06 -7.43
C LYS A 9 9.07 6.00 -7.81
N ILE A 10 7.86 6.47 -8.11
CA ILE A 10 6.72 5.65 -8.53
C ILE A 10 6.26 6.18 -9.89
N GLY A 11 6.70 5.58 -10.98
CA GLY A 11 6.46 6.13 -12.32
C GLY A 11 7.01 7.56 -12.44
N ASN A 12 6.13 8.51 -12.69
CA ASN A 12 6.45 9.94 -12.80
C ASN A 12 6.25 10.72 -11.47
N VAL A 13 5.88 10.07 -10.39
CA VAL A 13 5.69 10.67 -9.05
C VAL A 13 6.81 10.24 -8.11
N THR A 14 7.46 11.19 -7.45
CA THR A 14 8.43 10.92 -6.37
C THR A 14 7.81 11.27 -5.03
N ILE A 15 7.92 10.37 -4.06
CA ILE A 15 7.47 10.54 -2.67
C ILE A 15 8.66 10.55 -1.71
N GLY A 16 8.46 11.02 -0.49
CA GLY A 16 9.56 11.20 0.47
C GLY A 16 10.35 12.48 0.26
N GLY A 17 11.42 12.69 0.99
CA GLY A 17 12.22 13.90 0.94
C GLY A 17 11.37 15.17 1.09
N ASN A 18 11.66 16.16 0.28
CA ASN A 18 10.91 17.42 0.20
C ASN A 18 9.76 17.40 -0.83
N ASN A 19 9.50 16.24 -1.45
CA ASN A 19 8.44 16.13 -2.44
C ASN A 19 7.04 16.33 -1.82
N PRO A 20 6.05 16.81 -2.58
CA PRO A 20 4.67 16.91 -2.10
C PRO A 20 4.12 15.55 -1.63
N ILE A 21 3.18 15.58 -0.69
CA ILE A 21 2.47 14.38 -0.25
C ILE A 21 1.56 13.92 -1.40
N ALA A 22 1.82 12.71 -1.91
CA ALA A 22 1.06 12.19 -3.04
C ALA A 22 -0.27 11.56 -2.60
N VAL A 23 -1.36 11.98 -3.24
CA VAL A 23 -2.70 11.45 -3.00
C VAL A 23 -2.93 10.22 -3.87
N GLN A 24 -3.19 9.09 -3.23
CA GLN A 24 -3.55 7.83 -3.89
C GLN A 24 -5.01 7.49 -3.63
N THR A 25 -5.68 6.90 -4.62
CA THR A 25 -6.96 6.23 -4.44
C THR A 25 -6.92 4.80 -4.96
N MET A 26 -8.04 4.09 -4.93
CA MET A 26 -8.13 2.69 -5.33
C MET A 26 -9.40 2.47 -6.17
N LEU A 27 -9.28 1.66 -7.22
CA LEU A 27 -10.43 1.20 -7.96
C LEU A 27 -11.23 0.16 -7.15
N ASN A 28 -12.54 0.15 -7.34
CA ASN A 28 -13.48 -0.75 -6.67
C ASN A 28 -14.37 -1.54 -7.65
N VAL A 29 -14.15 -1.38 -8.94
CA VAL A 29 -14.79 -2.19 -9.98
C VAL A 29 -14.19 -3.60 -9.96
N PRO A 30 -14.97 -4.67 -10.13
CA PRO A 30 -14.43 -6.03 -10.24
C PRO A 30 -13.35 -6.12 -11.32
N VAL A 31 -12.28 -6.86 -11.07
CA VAL A 31 -11.09 -6.91 -11.95
C VAL A 31 -11.40 -7.47 -13.35
N GLU A 32 -12.44 -8.28 -13.46
CA GLU A 32 -12.93 -8.87 -14.69
C GLU A 32 -13.57 -7.82 -15.63
N ASP A 33 -14.13 -6.75 -15.06
CA ASP A 33 -14.69 -5.63 -15.82
C ASP A 33 -13.59 -4.61 -16.14
N ILE A 34 -12.80 -4.91 -17.16
CA ILE A 34 -11.66 -4.09 -17.59
C ILE A 34 -12.14 -2.72 -18.06
N GLU A 35 -13.23 -2.63 -18.81
CA GLU A 35 -13.77 -1.36 -19.32
C GLU A 35 -14.24 -0.46 -18.17
N GLY A 36 -14.93 -1.03 -17.20
CA GLY A 36 -15.36 -0.34 -15.99
C GLY A 36 -14.18 0.18 -15.16
N ASN A 37 -13.11 -0.62 -15.01
CA ASN A 37 -11.87 -0.19 -14.34
C ASN A 37 -11.19 0.96 -15.09
N VAL A 38 -11.08 0.89 -16.41
CA VAL A 38 -10.54 1.97 -17.26
C VAL A 38 -11.37 3.26 -17.12
N ALA A 39 -12.69 3.13 -17.18
CA ALA A 39 -13.58 4.28 -17.02
C ALA A 39 -13.47 4.92 -15.64
N GLN A 40 -13.36 4.11 -14.58
CA GLN A 40 -13.16 4.61 -13.21
C GLN A 40 -11.77 5.26 -13.07
N ALA A 41 -10.71 4.67 -13.64
CA ALA A 41 -9.37 5.21 -13.60
C ALA A 41 -9.29 6.62 -14.20
N LYS A 42 -9.90 6.85 -15.36
CA LYS A 42 -9.99 8.17 -16.01
C LYS A 42 -10.73 9.19 -15.14
N ARG A 43 -11.81 8.78 -14.48
CA ARG A 43 -12.52 9.67 -13.53
C ARG A 43 -11.65 10.03 -12.33
N CYS A 44 -10.89 9.07 -11.79
CA CYS A 44 -9.98 9.32 -10.69
C CYS A 44 -8.85 10.28 -11.08
N GLU A 45 -8.25 10.09 -12.25
CA GLU A 45 -7.24 11.00 -12.79
C GLU A 45 -7.78 12.42 -12.98
N ALA A 46 -8.96 12.55 -13.60
CA ALA A 46 -9.63 13.83 -13.81
C ALA A 46 -10.00 14.54 -12.49
N ALA A 47 -10.24 13.77 -11.42
CA ALA A 47 -10.49 14.29 -10.07
C ALA A 47 -9.21 14.69 -9.31
N GLY A 48 -8.03 14.57 -9.92
CA GLY A 48 -6.75 14.96 -9.32
C GLY A 48 -6.04 13.85 -8.51
N CYS A 49 -6.43 12.60 -8.69
CA CYS A 49 -5.68 11.47 -8.14
C CYS A 49 -4.28 11.44 -8.74
N GLN A 50 -3.26 11.25 -7.90
CA GLN A 50 -1.85 11.28 -8.34
C GLN A 50 -1.25 9.88 -8.47
N ILE A 51 -1.80 8.88 -7.78
CA ILE A 51 -1.39 7.48 -7.84
C ILE A 51 -2.64 6.61 -7.73
N LEU A 52 -2.79 5.62 -8.58
CA LEU A 52 -3.98 4.77 -8.61
C LEU A 52 -3.64 3.33 -8.25
N ARG A 53 -4.39 2.73 -7.30
CA ARG A 53 -4.23 1.32 -6.91
C ARG A 53 -5.31 0.46 -7.55
N VAL A 54 -4.88 -0.67 -8.10
CA VAL A 54 -5.73 -1.66 -8.75
C VAL A 54 -5.45 -3.03 -8.13
N THR A 55 -6.49 -3.76 -7.76
CA THR A 55 -6.35 -5.13 -7.22
C THR A 55 -6.00 -6.09 -8.34
N CYS A 56 -5.05 -7.01 -8.08
CA CYS A 56 -4.68 -8.07 -9.00
C CYS A 56 -4.62 -9.40 -8.24
N PRO A 57 -5.72 -10.15 -8.18
CA PRO A 57 -5.80 -11.40 -7.42
C PRO A 57 -4.97 -12.54 -8.02
N SER A 58 -4.85 -12.61 -9.33
CA SER A 58 -4.14 -13.66 -10.07
C SER A 58 -3.28 -13.10 -11.20
N ALA A 59 -2.37 -13.93 -11.73
CA ALA A 59 -1.54 -13.55 -12.88
C ALA A 59 -2.37 -13.21 -14.13
N ALA A 60 -3.52 -13.85 -14.32
CA ALA A 60 -4.43 -13.58 -15.45
C ALA A 60 -5.04 -12.18 -15.40
N ASP A 61 -5.14 -11.58 -14.21
CA ASP A 61 -5.72 -10.26 -14.00
C ASP A 61 -4.74 -9.11 -14.28
N ALA A 62 -3.46 -9.41 -14.52
CA ALA A 62 -2.47 -8.43 -14.96
C ALA A 62 -2.87 -7.69 -16.24
N LYS A 63 -3.71 -8.30 -17.10
CA LYS A 63 -4.31 -7.64 -18.26
C LYS A 63 -5.16 -6.41 -17.90
N CYS A 64 -5.83 -6.42 -16.75
CA CYS A 64 -6.58 -5.26 -16.25
C CYS A 64 -5.60 -4.14 -15.85
N ILE A 65 -4.51 -4.49 -15.18
CA ILE A 65 -3.44 -3.53 -14.82
C ILE A 65 -2.89 -2.88 -16.09
N GLU A 66 -2.57 -3.67 -17.11
CA GLU A 66 -2.04 -3.19 -18.40
C GLU A 66 -3.03 -2.25 -19.11
N ALA A 67 -4.31 -2.63 -19.18
CA ALA A 67 -5.36 -1.81 -19.78
C ALA A 67 -5.53 -0.46 -19.07
N VAL A 68 -5.56 -0.48 -17.74
CA VAL A 68 -5.66 0.75 -16.93
C VAL A 68 -4.42 1.61 -17.11
N LYS A 69 -3.22 1.03 -17.08
CA LYS A 69 -1.95 1.74 -17.27
C LYS A 69 -1.87 2.44 -18.63
N ASN A 70 -2.37 1.79 -19.69
CA ASN A 70 -2.40 2.36 -21.03
C ASN A 70 -3.45 3.47 -21.21
N ALA A 71 -4.40 3.59 -20.28
CA ALA A 71 -5.54 4.51 -20.38
C ALA A 71 -5.37 5.81 -19.59
N VAL A 72 -4.41 5.88 -18.66
CA VAL A 72 -4.15 7.04 -17.80
C VAL A 72 -2.66 7.37 -17.75
N ASN A 73 -2.32 8.61 -17.33
CA ASN A 73 -0.93 9.07 -17.22
C ASN A 73 -0.39 9.00 -15.79
N ILE A 74 -1.24 8.72 -14.81
CA ILE A 74 -0.83 8.59 -13.41
C ILE A 74 -0.27 7.20 -13.11
N PRO A 75 0.69 7.07 -12.18
CA PRO A 75 1.28 5.78 -11.81
C PRO A 75 0.25 4.78 -11.27
N ILE A 76 0.44 3.52 -11.66
CA ILE A 76 -0.42 2.41 -11.23
C ILE A 76 0.29 1.56 -10.19
N VAL A 77 -0.45 1.21 -9.13
CA VAL A 77 -0.02 0.30 -8.06
C VAL A 77 -0.81 -1.00 -8.17
N ALA A 78 -0.13 -2.12 -8.38
CA ALA A 78 -0.74 -3.44 -8.30
C ALA A 78 -0.85 -3.88 -6.83
N ASP A 79 -2.05 -4.24 -6.40
CA ASP A 79 -2.32 -4.75 -5.07
C ASP A 79 -2.42 -6.28 -5.08
N ILE A 80 -1.36 -6.93 -4.63
CA ILE A 80 -1.20 -8.38 -4.61
C ILE A 80 -1.37 -8.88 -3.18
N HIS A 81 -2.19 -9.91 -2.99
CA HIS A 81 -2.49 -10.42 -1.66
C HIS A 81 -1.74 -11.71 -1.32
N PHE A 82 -1.76 -12.71 -2.21
CA PHE A 82 -1.24 -14.05 -1.92
C PHE A 82 -0.44 -14.67 -3.07
N ASP A 83 -0.76 -14.31 -4.32
CA ASP A 83 -0.16 -14.95 -5.48
C ASP A 83 1.09 -14.20 -5.95
N TYR A 84 2.28 -14.77 -5.68
CA TYR A 84 3.54 -14.19 -6.18
C TYR A 84 3.60 -14.15 -7.72
N LYS A 85 2.91 -15.07 -8.43
CA LYS A 85 2.86 -15.05 -9.90
C LYS A 85 2.10 -13.84 -10.43
N ALA A 86 1.07 -13.38 -9.69
CA ALA A 86 0.40 -12.12 -10.02
C ALA A 86 1.38 -10.93 -9.90
N ALA A 87 2.25 -10.92 -8.87
CA ALA A 87 3.27 -9.89 -8.74
C ALA A 87 4.27 -9.90 -9.92
N LEU A 88 4.71 -11.10 -10.36
CA LEU A 88 5.59 -11.23 -11.52
C LEU A 88 4.91 -10.74 -12.81
N ALA A 89 3.67 -11.17 -13.07
CA ALA A 89 2.90 -10.73 -14.22
C ALA A 89 2.67 -9.20 -14.23
N CYS A 90 2.38 -8.60 -13.07
CA CYS A 90 2.26 -7.15 -12.93
C CYS A 90 3.59 -6.43 -13.18
N ALA A 91 4.72 -7.01 -12.74
CA ALA A 91 6.03 -6.47 -13.06
C ALA A 91 6.29 -6.55 -14.57
N ASP A 92 5.85 -7.63 -15.25
CA ASP A 92 6.04 -7.80 -16.69
C ASP A 92 5.28 -6.78 -17.52
N VAL A 93 4.06 -6.43 -17.17
CA VAL A 93 3.29 -5.36 -17.82
C VAL A 93 3.75 -3.96 -17.40
N GLY A 94 4.80 -3.86 -16.58
CA GLY A 94 5.46 -2.59 -16.26
C GLY A 94 4.69 -1.71 -15.27
N VAL A 95 4.05 -2.31 -14.26
CA VAL A 95 3.41 -1.56 -13.18
C VAL A 95 4.41 -0.65 -12.45
N ASP A 96 3.95 0.49 -11.92
CA ASP A 96 4.83 1.49 -11.33
C ASP A 96 5.15 1.25 -9.85
N LYS A 97 4.36 0.43 -9.15
CA LYS A 97 4.61 -0.04 -7.79
C LYS A 97 3.82 -1.31 -7.52
N ILE A 98 4.36 -2.20 -6.71
CA ILE A 98 3.66 -3.39 -6.22
C ILE A 98 3.40 -3.25 -4.72
N ARG A 99 2.18 -3.54 -4.29
CA ARG A 99 1.85 -3.69 -2.88
C ARG A 99 1.72 -5.17 -2.54
N ILE A 100 2.49 -5.61 -1.56
CA ILE A 100 2.43 -6.95 -1.00
C ILE A 100 2.53 -6.90 0.53
N ASN A 101 2.12 -8.00 1.17
CA ASN A 101 2.65 -8.39 2.45
C ASN A 101 3.60 -9.59 2.20
N PRO A 102 4.93 -9.43 2.35
CA PRO A 102 5.88 -10.49 2.01
C PRO A 102 5.59 -11.82 2.72
N GLY A 103 5.08 -11.78 3.94
CA GLY A 103 4.71 -12.99 4.68
C GLY A 103 3.50 -13.76 4.11
N ASN A 104 2.73 -13.15 3.21
CA ASN A 104 1.54 -13.77 2.64
C ASN A 104 1.80 -14.38 1.25
N ILE A 105 2.89 -14.02 0.59
CA ILE A 105 3.17 -14.49 -0.78
C ILE A 105 3.95 -15.81 -0.84
N GLY A 106 4.38 -16.33 0.32
CA GLY A 106 4.96 -17.66 0.45
C GLY A 106 6.33 -17.67 1.11
N ASP A 107 7.14 -18.64 0.70
CA ASP A 107 8.50 -18.84 1.20
C ASP A 107 9.51 -17.81 0.66
N ASP A 108 10.73 -17.89 1.18
CA ASP A 108 11.83 -16.99 0.81
C ASP A 108 12.14 -17.01 -0.71
N ASP A 109 11.97 -18.15 -1.38
CA ASP A 109 12.25 -18.24 -2.82
C ASP A 109 11.23 -17.44 -3.65
N ARG A 110 9.96 -17.46 -3.24
CA ARG A 110 8.90 -16.67 -3.89
C ARG A 110 9.08 -15.18 -3.63
N VAL A 111 9.41 -14.81 -2.40
CA VAL A 111 9.75 -13.41 -2.06
C VAL A 111 10.93 -12.95 -2.89
N LYS A 112 12.00 -13.76 -2.99
CA LYS A 112 13.19 -13.48 -3.80
C LYS A 112 12.86 -13.28 -5.27
N ALA A 113 11.99 -14.14 -5.84
CA ALA A 113 11.56 -14.00 -7.23
C ALA A 113 10.86 -12.66 -7.50
N VAL A 114 9.95 -12.24 -6.62
CA VAL A 114 9.28 -10.94 -6.72
C VAL A 114 10.27 -9.79 -6.58
N VAL A 115 11.18 -9.86 -5.60
CA VAL A 115 12.21 -8.85 -5.39
C VAL A 115 13.09 -8.71 -6.64
N GLN A 116 13.56 -9.81 -7.22
CA GLN A 116 14.39 -9.78 -8.43
C GLN A 116 13.68 -9.16 -9.63
N ALA A 117 12.39 -9.49 -9.84
CA ALA A 117 11.59 -8.87 -10.89
C ALA A 117 11.43 -7.36 -10.67
N CYS A 118 11.21 -6.93 -9.43
CA CYS A 118 11.12 -5.52 -9.08
C CYS A 118 12.46 -4.79 -9.22
N GLN A 119 13.58 -5.40 -8.83
CA GLN A 119 14.92 -4.83 -9.00
C GLN A 119 15.27 -4.59 -10.46
N GLN A 120 15.03 -5.58 -11.32
CA GLN A 120 15.32 -5.47 -12.76
C GLN A 120 14.59 -4.32 -13.46
N LYS A 121 13.41 -3.97 -12.97
CA LYS A 121 12.53 -2.94 -13.56
C LYS A 121 12.45 -1.66 -12.72
N ASN A 122 13.22 -1.55 -11.64
CA ASN A 122 13.19 -0.44 -10.69
C ASN A 122 11.79 -0.15 -10.11
N ILE A 123 11.00 -1.20 -9.88
CA ILE A 123 9.64 -1.11 -9.32
C ILE A 123 9.75 -1.11 -7.79
N PRO A 124 9.26 -0.06 -7.10
CA PRO A 124 9.21 -0.06 -5.63
C PRO A 124 8.17 -1.04 -5.09
N ILE A 125 8.46 -1.60 -3.90
CA ILE A 125 7.55 -2.47 -3.17
C ILE A 125 6.97 -1.72 -1.97
N ARG A 126 5.64 -1.71 -1.84
CA ARG A 126 4.98 -1.26 -0.63
C ARG A 126 4.61 -2.45 0.26
N ILE A 127 5.21 -2.47 1.44
CA ILE A 127 4.81 -3.38 2.52
C ILE A 127 3.51 -2.86 3.12
N GLY A 128 2.49 -3.72 3.18
CA GLY A 128 1.19 -3.38 3.76
C GLY A 128 0.87 -4.23 4.97
N VAL A 129 1.17 -3.73 6.16
CA VAL A 129 0.75 -4.37 7.42
C VAL A 129 -0.68 -3.98 7.75
N ASN A 130 -1.47 -4.96 8.18
CA ASN A 130 -2.84 -4.77 8.62
C ASN A 130 -3.02 -5.37 10.02
N GLY A 131 -3.61 -4.63 10.95
CA GLY A 131 -3.82 -5.10 12.32
C GLY A 131 -4.62 -6.40 12.42
N GLY A 132 -5.50 -6.67 11.44
CA GLY A 132 -6.29 -7.91 11.36
C GLY A 132 -5.53 -9.13 10.82
N SER A 133 -4.29 -8.98 10.32
CA SER A 133 -3.54 -10.06 9.66
C SER A 133 -2.05 -10.10 10.05
N LEU A 134 -1.76 -9.90 11.33
CA LEU A 134 -0.41 -10.01 11.86
C LEU A 134 0.07 -11.47 11.87
N GLU A 135 1.38 -11.65 11.79
CA GLU A 135 2.04 -12.94 11.86
C GLU A 135 1.73 -13.64 13.21
N LYS A 136 1.49 -14.95 13.15
CA LYS A 136 1.10 -15.74 14.33
C LYS A 136 2.09 -15.61 15.48
N HIS A 137 3.39 -15.56 15.21
CA HIS A 137 4.43 -15.44 16.23
C HIS A 137 4.44 -14.06 16.89
N ILE A 138 4.16 -12.99 16.13
CA ILE A 138 4.05 -11.63 16.65
C ILE A 138 2.77 -11.52 17.48
N LEU A 139 1.65 -12.02 16.97
CA LEU A 139 0.39 -12.02 17.70
C LEU A 139 0.49 -12.82 19.01
N ALA A 140 1.19 -13.97 19.00
CA ALA A 140 1.44 -14.76 20.21
C ALA A 140 2.30 -13.99 21.24
N LYS A 141 3.26 -13.19 20.79
CA LYS A 141 4.11 -12.37 21.67
C LYS A 141 3.36 -11.23 22.33
N TYR A 142 2.47 -10.56 21.61
CA TYR A 142 1.80 -9.33 22.08
C TYR A 142 0.36 -9.56 22.54
N GLY A 143 -0.25 -10.69 22.22
CA GLY A 143 -1.63 -11.03 22.57
C GLY A 143 -2.72 -10.29 21.80
N ALA A 144 -2.39 -9.18 21.15
CA ALA A 144 -3.31 -8.33 20.40
C ALA A 144 -2.56 -7.49 19.34
N PRO A 145 -3.27 -6.92 18.34
CA PRO A 145 -2.68 -6.01 17.35
C PRO A 145 -2.45 -4.61 17.95
N VAL A 146 -1.57 -4.53 18.96
CA VAL A 146 -1.14 -3.28 19.56
C VAL A 146 -0.16 -2.55 18.64
N PRO A 147 0.08 -1.23 18.82
CA PRO A 147 0.99 -0.46 17.98
C PRO A 147 2.37 -1.12 17.83
N GLU A 148 2.95 -1.60 18.91
CA GLU A 148 4.26 -2.26 18.95
C GLU A 148 4.30 -3.53 18.08
N ALA A 149 3.23 -4.33 18.12
CA ALA A 149 3.10 -5.53 17.29
C ALA A 149 3.06 -5.19 15.80
N MET A 150 2.32 -4.14 15.43
CA MET A 150 2.23 -3.68 14.03
C MET A 150 3.57 -3.11 13.53
N VAL A 151 4.31 -2.39 14.38
CA VAL A 151 5.65 -1.88 14.06
C VAL A 151 6.63 -3.05 13.90
N GLU A 152 6.62 -4.03 14.81
CA GLU A 152 7.49 -5.21 14.70
C GLU A 152 7.22 -5.99 13.41
N SER A 153 5.95 -6.17 13.04
CA SER A 153 5.55 -6.80 11.77
C SER A 153 6.07 -6.02 10.56
N ALA A 154 5.92 -4.70 10.56
CA ALA A 154 6.43 -3.86 9.47
C ALA A 154 7.95 -4.00 9.31
N LEU A 155 8.69 -3.92 10.40
CA LEU A 155 10.16 -4.05 10.40
C LEU A 155 10.61 -5.48 10.06
N TYR A 156 9.84 -6.50 10.46
CA TYR A 156 10.10 -7.89 10.04
C TYR A 156 10.06 -8.02 8.52
N HIS A 157 9.02 -7.47 7.88
CA HIS A 157 8.89 -7.50 6.42
C HIS A 157 9.92 -6.63 5.70
N VAL A 158 10.32 -5.50 6.28
CA VAL A 158 11.44 -4.69 5.77
C VAL A 158 12.72 -5.53 5.73
N ARG A 159 13.08 -6.15 6.86
CA ARG A 159 14.28 -7.01 6.93
C ARG A 159 14.24 -8.20 5.96
N LEU A 160 13.05 -8.73 5.69
CA LEU A 160 12.88 -9.80 4.70
C LEU A 160 13.21 -9.34 3.28
N LEU A 161 12.85 -8.12 2.89
CA LEU A 161 13.22 -7.56 1.59
C LEU A 161 14.71 -7.14 1.57
N GLU A 162 15.21 -6.54 2.64
CA GLU A 162 16.62 -6.15 2.77
C GLU A 162 17.57 -7.34 2.72
N LYS A 163 17.14 -8.54 3.17
CA LYS A 163 17.87 -9.81 3.02
C LYS A 163 18.27 -10.12 1.57
N PHE A 164 17.49 -9.59 0.62
CA PHE A 164 17.72 -9.72 -0.82
C PHE A 164 18.25 -8.42 -1.45
N ASP A 165 18.88 -7.55 -0.67
CA ASP A 165 19.45 -6.25 -1.10
C ASP A 165 18.40 -5.31 -1.71
N PHE A 166 17.13 -5.39 -1.28
CA PHE A 166 16.06 -4.56 -1.78
C PHE A 166 15.74 -3.42 -0.82
N ASN A 167 15.95 -2.18 -1.27
CA ASN A 167 15.79 -0.96 -0.46
C ASN A 167 14.78 0.05 -1.06
N ASN A 168 14.15 -0.29 -2.20
CA ASN A 168 13.14 0.57 -2.82
C ASN A 168 11.76 0.30 -2.21
N ILE A 169 11.63 0.63 -0.90
CA ILE A 169 10.54 0.21 -0.03
C ILE A 169 9.69 1.42 0.39
N VAL A 170 8.38 1.20 0.43
CA VAL A 170 7.40 2.08 1.08
C VAL A 170 6.68 1.26 2.15
N ILE A 171 6.35 1.84 3.30
CA ILE A 171 5.69 1.11 4.37
C ILE A 171 4.30 1.69 4.65
N SER A 172 3.31 0.81 4.85
CA SER A 172 2.00 1.21 5.36
C SER A 172 1.56 0.30 6.51
N ILE A 173 1.04 0.92 7.57
CA ILE A 173 0.36 0.24 8.66
C ILE A 173 -1.08 0.71 8.67
N LYS A 174 -2.03 -0.23 8.68
CA LYS A 174 -3.46 0.07 8.73
C LYS A 174 -4.13 -0.59 9.92
N ASN A 175 -5.02 0.13 10.54
CA ASN A 175 -5.88 -0.35 11.61
C ASN A 175 -7.21 0.39 11.56
N SER A 176 -8.31 -0.28 11.91
CA SER A 176 -9.64 0.32 12.04
C SER A 176 -9.77 1.24 13.28
N ASN A 177 -8.92 1.02 14.28
CA ASN A 177 -8.78 1.88 15.45
C ASN A 177 -7.78 3.01 15.14
N VAL A 178 -8.30 4.21 14.89
CA VAL A 178 -7.51 5.39 14.51
C VAL A 178 -6.41 5.74 15.53
N PRO A 179 -6.66 5.82 16.84
CA PRO A 179 -5.61 6.06 17.83
C PRO A 179 -4.46 5.05 17.77
N ARG A 180 -4.77 3.75 17.66
CA ARG A 180 -3.73 2.70 17.53
C ARG A 180 -2.92 2.84 16.25
N MET A 181 -3.60 3.14 15.14
CA MET A 181 -2.93 3.40 13.86
C MET A 181 -1.97 4.59 13.98
N MET A 182 -2.42 5.71 14.54
CA MET A 182 -1.60 6.91 14.71
C MET A 182 -0.38 6.64 15.58
N GLU A 183 -0.56 5.93 16.70
CA GLU A 183 0.55 5.57 17.56
C GLU A 183 1.57 4.65 16.88
N ALA A 184 1.09 3.65 16.12
CA ALA A 184 1.97 2.80 15.33
C ALA A 184 2.78 3.59 14.29
N TYR A 185 2.19 4.59 13.64
CA TYR A 185 2.92 5.45 12.70
C TYR A 185 3.95 6.35 13.40
N ARG A 186 3.65 6.88 14.59
CA ARG A 186 4.64 7.65 15.38
C ARG A 186 5.85 6.79 15.72
N GLN A 187 5.60 5.59 16.24
CA GLN A 187 6.68 4.65 16.58
C GLN A 187 7.47 4.22 15.36
N LEU A 188 6.79 3.84 14.28
CA LEU A 188 7.44 3.44 13.03
C LEU A 188 8.27 4.58 12.43
N SER A 189 7.72 5.79 12.42
CA SER A 189 8.41 6.96 11.87
C SER A 189 9.69 7.30 12.62
N ALA A 190 9.77 7.00 13.92
CA ALA A 190 10.97 7.23 14.73
C ALA A 190 12.10 6.22 14.44
N VAL A 191 11.78 5.04 13.88
CA VAL A 191 12.75 3.93 13.74
C VAL A 191 13.05 3.56 12.27
N THR A 192 12.45 4.23 11.29
CA THR A 192 12.71 3.98 9.87
C THR A 192 12.85 5.28 9.09
N ASP A 193 13.64 5.25 8.04
CA ASP A 193 13.78 6.33 7.05
C ASP A 193 13.05 6.02 5.73
N TYR A 194 12.36 4.88 5.62
CA TYR A 194 11.51 4.56 4.48
C TYR A 194 10.25 5.44 4.45
N PRO A 195 9.78 5.85 3.25
CA PRO A 195 8.55 6.64 3.10
C PRO A 195 7.33 5.89 3.65
N LEU A 196 6.44 6.66 4.27
CA LEU A 196 5.24 6.14 4.90
C LEU A 196 4.00 6.46 4.08
N HIS A 197 3.19 5.44 3.83
CA HIS A 197 1.89 5.54 3.18
C HIS A 197 0.79 5.43 4.22
N VAL A 198 0.18 6.57 4.57
CA VAL A 198 -0.85 6.62 5.61
C VAL A 198 -2.25 6.32 5.08
N GLY A 199 -3.05 5.64 5.86
CA GLY A 199 -4.43 5.30 5.51
C GLY A 199 -5.17 4.60 6.64
N VAL A 200 -6.48 4.75 6.64
CA VAL A 200 -7.38 4.02 7.54
C VAL A 200 -8.01 2.86 6.78
N THR A 201 -8.29 1.75 7.45
CA THR A 201 -8.97 0.58 6.88
C THR A 201 -10.22 0.24 7.68
N GLU A 202 -11.16 -0.51 7.10
CA GLU A 202 -12.39 -0.96 7.77
C GLU A 202 -13.11 0.22 8.45
N ALA A 203 -13.29 1.29 7.68
CA ALA A 203 -13.75 2.55 8.24
C ALA A 203 -15.27 2.64 8.45
N GLY A 204 -16.03 1.64 8.00
CA GLY A 204 -17.49 1.58 8.11
C GLY A 204 -18.20 2.32 6.96
N THR A 205 -19.30 3.03 7.27
CA THR A 205 -20.06 3.78 6.26
C THR A 205 -19.20 4.89 5.63
N TYR A 206 -19.65 5.39 4.47
CA TYR A 206 -19.00 6.51 3.78
C TYR A 206 -18.71 7.71 4.71
N GLN A 207 -19.70 8.13 5.49
CA GLN A 207 -19.55 9.27 6.41
C GLN A 207 -18.54 8.95 7.51
N MET A 208 -18.63 7.77 8.12
CA MET A 208 -17.69 7.36 9.16
C MET A 208 -16.27 7.19 8.59
N GLY A 209 -16.14 6.65 7.38
CA GLY A 209 -14.89 6.53 6.66
C GLY A 209 -14.23 7.88 6.40
N LEU A 210 -15.02 8.89 6.02
CA LEU A 210 -14.53 10.25 5.81
C LEU A 210 -14.03 10.87 7.13
N LEU A 211 -14.79 10.72 8.22
CA LEU A 211 -14.40 11.22 9.54
C LEU A 211 -13.12 10.54 10.04
N LYS A 212 -13.06 9.21 10.01
CA LYS A 212 -11.87 8.44 10.42
C LYS A 212 -10.64 8.79 9.58
N SER A 213 -10.81 8.95 8.27
CA SER A 213 -9.72 9.35 7.37
C SER A 213 -9.25 10.78 7.65
N GLY A 214 -10.18 11.71 7.86
CA GLY A 214 -9.86 13.09 8.26
C GLY A 214 -9.06 13.15 9.56
N MET A 215 -9.47 12.39 10.57
CA MET A 215 -8.76 12.32 11.85
C MET A 215 -7.42 11.59 11.74
N GLY A 216 -7.42 10.40 11.14
CA GLY A 216 -6.24 9.53 11.09
C GLY A 216 -5.19 10.01 10.10
N ILE A 217 -5.57 10.24 8.86
CA ILE A 217 -4.63 10.73 7.83
C ILE A 217 -4.27 12.18 8.12
N GLY A 218 -5.28 13.05 8.31
CA GLY A 218 -5.05 14.47 8.60
C GLY A 218 -4.21 14.69 9.85
N GLY A 219 -4.48 13.94 10.94
CA GLY A 219 -3.70 13.98 12.16
C GLY A 219 -2.23 13.64 11.94
N MET A 220 -1.94 12.54 11.21
CA MET A 220 -0.57 12.16 10.89
C MET A 220 0.16 13.21 10.03
N LEU A 221 -0.51 13.73 9.01
CA LEU A 221 0.07 14.77 8.15
C LEU A 221 0.36 16.07 8.91
N LEU A 222 -0.49 16.46 9.87
CA LEU A 222 -0.26 17.62 10.74
C LEU A 222 0.95 17.42 11.65
N GLU A 223 1.22 16.18 12.08
CA GLU A 223 2.43 15.82 12.84
C GLU A 223 3.69 15.71 11.94
N GLY A 224 3.55 15.89 10.63
CA GLY A 224 4.64 15.78 9.68
C GLY A 224 5.00 14.34 9.31
N ILE A 225 4.11 13.39 9.58
CA ILE A 225 4.28 11.96 9.30
C ILE A 225 3.42 11.57 8.11
N GLY A 226 4.05 11.01 7.07
CA GLY A 226 3.40 10.53 5.85
C GLY A 226 3.91 11.23 4.60
N ASP A 227 4.19 10.42 3.58
CA ASP A 227 4.74 10.83 2.30
C ASP A 227 3.76 10.61 1.14
N THR A 228 2.80 9.73 1.37
CA THR A 228 1.64 9.48 0.50
C THR A 228 0.48 8.99 1.37
N CYS A 229 -0.75 9.19 0.92
CA CYS A 229 -1.94 8.75 1.64
C CYS A 229 -2.93 8.05 0.72
N LEU A 230 -3.76 7.16 1.31
CA LEU A 230 -4.89 6.56 0.63
C LEU A 230 -6.17 7.28 1.03
N LEU A 231 -6.69 8.11 0.15
CA LEU A 231 -8.04 8.64 0.26
C LEU A 231 -9.01 7.65 -0.39
N TYR A 232 -9.91 7.14 0.41
CA TYR A 232 -10.81 6.09 0.02
C TYR A 232 -12.23 6.49 0.41
N THR A 233 -13.07 6.68 -0.58
CA THR A 233 -14.41 7.26 -0.39
C THR A 233 -15.55 6.26 -0.58
N SER A 234 -15.24 5.00 -0.87
CA SER A 234 -16.24 3.94 -0.99
C SER A 234 -15.82 2.76 -0.10
N PRO A 235 -16.74 2.14 0.65
CA PRO A 235 -16.43 0.89 1.34
C PRO A 235 -15.97 -0.13 0.29
N SER A 236 -14.81 -0.75 0.51
CA SER A 236 -14.41 -1.92 -0.25
C SER A 236 -15.45 -3.00 -0.04
N PRO A 237 -15.77 -3.83 -1.03
CA PRO A 237 -16.55 -5.03 -0.80
C PRO A 237 -16.01 -5.90 0.34
N ARG A 238 -14.71 -5.79 0.66
CA ARG A 238 -14.09 -6.43 1.83
C ARG A 238 -14.41 -5.73 3.14
N ASP A 239 -14.50 -4.40 3.16
CA ASP A 239 -14.84 -3.65 4.36
C ASP A 239 -16.32 -3.84 4.74
N ALA A 240 -17.16 -4.28 3.79
CA ALA A 240 -18.58 -4.56 4.00
C ALA A 240 -18.86 -5.98 4.52
N HIS A 241 -17.91 -6.92 4.41
CA HIS A 241 -18.06 -8.30 4.87
C HIS A 241 -17.46 -8.58 6.24
N GLU A 242 -16.74 -7.64 6.84
CA GLU A 242 -16.10 -7.76 8.15
C GLU A 242 -16.77 -6.89 9.24
N SER A 243 -17.98 -6.42 9.00
CA SER A 243 -18.79 -5.64 9.95
C SER A 243 -19.94 -6.45 10.53
#